data_939cec2051175c6fd22a63e02542cdc1
#
_entry.id   939cec2051175c6fd22a63e02542cdc1
#
_cell.length_a   1.000
_cell.length_b   1.000
_cell.length_c   1.000
_cell.angle_alpha   90.00
_cell.angle_beta   90.00
_cell.angle_gamma   90.00
#
_symmetry.space_group_name_H-M   'P 1'
#
loop_
_entity.id
_entity.type
_entity.pdbx_description
1 polymer ?
#
loop_
_entity_poly.entity_id
_entity_poly.type
_entity_poly.pdbx_seq_one_letter_code
_entity_poly.pdbx_strand_id
1 'polypeptide(L)'
;SESVCIELSQKYDFIKFIALRKNFGEHNAVLCGLNFASGDYVVIIDDDFQNPPSEILKLIEKAECDDCDVVYSKYSKKKHHWLRNIGSKFNDMVTTWLLDKPKGLYLSSFKLINKEVVAEIIKYKGPFPYIDGLLLRVTDNIQSVTVEHSKREAGESNYTLGKLISLKPSG
;
A
#
# COMPACT_ATOMS: atom_id res chain seq x y z
N SER A 1 -0.52 -9.01 19.95
CA SER A 1 -0.06 -9.18 18.54
C SER A 1 1.45 -9.27 18.42
N GLU A 2 2.25 -8.43 19.09
CA GLU A 2 3.72 -8.44 19.00
C GLU A 2 4.32 -9.80 19.39
N SER A 3 3.90 -10.38 20.51
CA SER A 3 4.36 -11.71 20.98
C SER A 3 4.11 -12.82 19.94
N VAL A 4 2.96 -12.79 19.27
CA VAL A 4 2.62 -13.75 18.20
C VAL A 4 3.54 -13.57 16.99
N CYS A 5 3.84 -12.32 16.59
CA CYS A 5 4.76 -12.06 15.49
C CYS A 5 6.19 -12.53 15.81
N ILE A 6 6.65 -12.33 17.06
CA ILE A 6 7.96 -12.83 17.53
C ILE A 6 7.98 -14.37 17.47
N GLU A 7 6.95 -15.02 18.00
CA GLU A 7 6.84 -16.50 17.98
C GLU A 7 6.87 -17.05 16.55
N LEU A 8 6.10 -16.44 15.63
CA LEU A 8 6.07 -16.84 14.23
C LEU A 8 7.44 -16.65 13.55
N SER A 9 8.14 -15.54 13.83
CA SER A 9 9.47 -15.30 13.26
C SER A 9 10.55 -16.24 13.81
N GLN A 10 10.37 -16.78 15.02
CA GLN A 10 11.24 -17.81 15.59
C GLN A 10 10.94 -19.22 15.03
N LYS A 11 9.68 -19.44 14.64
CA LYS A 11 9.22 -20.73 14.14
C LYS A 11 9.48 -20.94 12.63
N TYR A 12 9.49 -19.84 11.85
CA TYR A 12 9.59 -19.90 10.39
C TYR A 12 10.68 -18.95 9.89
N ASP A 13 11.73 -19.48 9.29
CA ASP A 13 12.90 -18.72 8.80
C ASP A 13 12.56 -17.69 7.72
N PHE A 14 11.47 -17.90 6.97
CA PHE A 14 10.99 -16.97 5.95
C PHE A 14 10.17 -15.80 6.52
N ILE A 15 9.83 -15.82 7.83
CA ILE A 15 9.12 -14.73 8.50
C ILE A 15 10.14 -13.82 9.19
N LYS A 16 10.12 -12.54 8.84
CA LYS A 16 10.90 -11.50 9.52
C LYS A 16 9.95 -10.54 10.23
N PHE A 17 10.13 -10.39 11.54
CA PHE A 17 9.40 -9.41 12.33
C PHE A 17 10.27 -8.17 12.56
N ILE A 18 9.72 -6.99 12.24
CA ILE A 18 10.40 -5.70 12.40
C ILE A 18 9.54 -4.81 13.30
N ALA A 19 10.04 -4.51 14.50
CA ALA A 19 9.38 -3.61 15.43
C ALA A 19 10.02 -2.21 15.40
N LEU A 20 9.23 -1.20 15.08
CA LEU A 20 9.65 0.19 15.17
C LEU A 20 9.54 0.69 16.62
N ARG A 21 10.47 1.54 17.07
CA ARG A 21 10.51 2.03 18.46
C ARG A 21 9.28 2.86 18.87
N LYS A 22 8.55 3.42 17.90
CA LYS A 22 7.29 4.15 18.08
C LYS A 22 6.46 4.09 16.82
N ASN A 23 5.22 4.55 16.88
CA ASN A 23 4.40 4.71 15.68
C ASN A 23 4.93 5.89 14.84
N PHE A 24 5.55 5.57 13.71
CA PHE A 24 6.02 6.52 12.70
C PHE A 24 5.05 6.67 11.53
N GLY A 25 3.91 5.97 11.56
CA GLY A 25 2.93 5.89 10.48
C GLY A 25 3.23 4.79 9.46
N GLU A 26 2.21 4.46 8.68
CA GLU A 26 2.20 3.36 7.72
C GLU A 26 3.33 3.46 6.69
N HIS A 27 3.47 4.59 6.03
CA HIS A 27 4.48 4.77 4.98
C HIS A 27 5.92 4.57 5.47
N ASN A 28 6.24 4.99 6.71
CA ASN A 28 7.55 4.74 7.30
C ASN A 28 7.74 3.24 7.62
N ALA A 29 6.70 2.56 8.09
CA ALA A 29 6.75 1.13 8.35
C ALA A 29 6.94 0.35 7.05
N VAL A 30 6.21 0.69 6.00
CA VAL A 30 6.37 0.09 4.67
C VAL A 30 7.78 0.33 4.13
N LEU A 31 8.28 1.57 4.15
CA LEU A 31 9.64 1.88 3.67
C LEU A 31 10.70 1.10 4.47
N CYS A 32 10.50 0.96 5.79
CA CYS A 32 11.36 0.12 6.60
C CYS A 32 11.33 -1.35 6.14
N GLY A 33 10.14 -1.92 5.94
CA GLY A 33 9.98 -3.29 5.44
C GLY A 33 10.64 -3.52 4.09
N LEU A 34 10.50 -2.58 3.15
CA LEU A 34 11.10 -2.65 1.82
C LEU A 34 12.64 -2.75 1.86
N ASN A 35 13.31 -2.18 2.88
CA ASN A 35 14.75 -2.33 3.05
C ASN A 35 15.20 -3.77 3.41
N PHE A 36 14.28 -4.64 3.79
CA PHE A 36 14.54 -6.06 4.09
C PHE A 36 14.02 -7.00 3.02
N ALA A 37 13.38 -6.48 1.98
CA ALA A 37 12.88 -7.26 0.86
C ALA A 37 14.04 -7.74 -0.03
N SER A 38 13.94 -8.97 -0.55
CA SER A 38 14.98 -9.59 -1.37
C SER A 38 14.43 -10.39 -2.57
N GLY A 39 13.10 -10.43 -2.75
CA GLY A 39 12.46 -11.11 -3.90
C GLY A 39 12.47 -10.25 -5.16
N ASP A 40 12.17 -10.84 -6.29
CA ASP A 40 12.02 -10.14 -7.58
C ASP A 40 10.79 -9.20 -7.57
N TYR A 41 9.77 -9.56 -6.80
CA TYR A 41 8.58 -8.77 -6.55
C TYR A 41 8.34 -8.60 -5.06
N VAL A 42 7.86 -7.44 -4.66
CA VAL A 42 7.41 -7.15 -3.29
C VAL A 42 5.93 -6.80 -3.32
N VAL A 43 5.15 -7.49 -2.50
CA VAL A 43 3.73 -7.19 -2.34
C VAL A 43 3.49 -6.53 -0.99
N ILE A 44 2.84 -5.37 -1.01
CA ILE A 44 2.35 -4.68 0.19
C ILE A 44 0.90 -5.08 0.38
N ILE A 45 0.57 -5.57 1.58
CA ILE A 45 -0.78 -6.03 1.94
C ILE A 45 -1.09 -5.68 3.39
N ASP A 46 -2.34 -5.28 3.67
CA ASP A 46 -2.84 -5.02 5.01
C ASP A 46 -3.20 -6.33 5.72
N ASP A 47 -3.11 -6.36 7.06
CA ASP A 47 -3.38 -7.52 7.92
C ASP A 47 -4.85 -7.60 8.38
N ASP A 48 -5.78 -6.93 7.70
CA ASP A 48 -7.19 -6.84 8.08
C ASP A 48 -8.10 -7.87 7.38
N PHE A 49 -7.48 -8.83 6.66
CA PHE A 49 -8.14 -9.90 5.90
C PHE A 49 -9.08 -9.44 4.77
N GLN A 50 -9.06 -8.15 4.42
CA GLN A 50 -9.87 -7.64 3.31
C GLN A 50 -9.30 -8.05 1.94
N ASN A 51 -8.00 -8.28 1.86
CA ASN A 51 -7.28 -8.71 0.66
C ASN A 51 -6.86 -10.18 0.81
N PRO A 52 -7.55 -11.14 0.17
CA PRO A 52 -7.17 -12.55 0.24
C PRO A 52 -5.77 -12.77 -0.34
N PRO A 53 -4.87 -13.55 0.31
CA PRO A 53 -3.54 -13.85 -0.21
C PRO A 53 -3.54 -14.49 -1.60
N SER A 54 -4.61 -15.22 -1.97
CA SER A 54 -4.79 -15.79 -3.32
C SER A 54 -4.80 -14.74 -4.43
N GLU A 55 -5.18 -13.51 -4.13
CA GLU A 55 -5.22 -12.40 -5.09
C GLU A 55 -3.81 -11.89 -5.46
N ILE A 56 -2.78 -12.25 -4.68
CA ILE A 56 -1.38 -11.94 -4.98
C ILE A 56 -0.97 -12.51 -6.35
N LEU A 57 -1.45 -13.71 -6.68
CA LEU A 57 -1.15 -14.34 -7.97
C LEU A 57 -1.61 -13.49 -9.15
N LYS A 58 -2.77 -12.82 -9.05
CA LYS A 58 -3.27 -11.93 -10.12
C LYS A 58 -2.37 -10.70 -10.32
N LEU A 59 -1.76 -10.18 -9.24
CA LEU A 59 -0.82 -9.08 -9.35
C LEU A 59 0.46 -9.54 -10.05
N ILE A 60 0.99 -10.72 -9.70
CA ILE A 60 2.20 -11.29 -10.29
C ILE A 60 1.96 -11.58 -11.77
N GLU A 61 0.90 -12.30 -12.12
CA GLU A 61 0.54 -12.58 -13.51
C GLU A 61 0.40 -11.31 -14.35
N LYS A 62 -0.21 -10.25 -13.77
CA LYS A 62 -0.34 -8.96 -14.45
C LYS A 62 1.01 -8.29 -14.65
N ALA A 63 1.89 -8.34 -13.66
CA ALA A 63 3.24 -7.77 -13.75
C ALA A 63 4.06 -8.46 -14.85
N GLU A 64 4.02 -9.80 -14.90
CA GLU A 64 4.77 -10.60 -15.87
C GLU A 64 4.21 -10.47 -17.28
N CYS A 65 2.87 -10.51 -17.46
CA CYS A 65 2.25 -10.44 -18.79
C CYS A 65 2.44 -9.08 -19.46
N ASP A 66 2.39 -8.00 -18.69
CA ASP A 66 2.46 -6.62 -19.22
C ASP A 66 3.87 -6.02 -19.08
N ASP A 67 4.82 -6.76 -18.50
CA ASP A 67 6.19 -6.31 -18.20
C ASP A 67 6.18 -4.95 -17.47
N CYS A 68 5.38 -4.86 -16.40
CA CYS A 68 5.17 -3.60 -15.68
C CYS A 68 5.86 -3.58 -14.31
N ASP A 69 6.26 -2.40 -13.89
CA ASP A 69 7.03 -2.17 -12.67
C ASP A 69 6.18 -2.21 -11.41
N VAL A 70 4.95 -1.71 -11.51
CA VAL A 70 4.03 -1.59 -10.38
C VAL A 70 2.62 -2.02 -10.79
N VAL A 71 2.00 -2.86 -9.98
CA VAL A 71 0.59 -3.25 -10.16
C VAL A 71 -0.22 -2.87 -8.93
N TYR A 72 -1.19 -1.98 -9.10
CA TYR A 72 -2.17 -1.66 -8.08
C TYR A 72 -3.39 -2.58 -8.16
N SER A 73 -3.89 -3.00 -7.00
CA SER A 73 -5.19 -3.67 -6.94
C SER A 73 -6.33 -2.68 -7.18
N LYS A 74 -7.37 -3.12 -7.90
CA LYS A 74 -8.61 -2.38 -8.13
C LYS A 74 -9.77 -3.23 -7.64
N TYR A 75 -10.65 -2.65 -6.85
CA TYR A 75 -11.81 -3.38 -6.37
C TYR A 75 -13.01 -3.18 -7.30
N SER A 76 -13.74 -4.27 -7.61
CA SER A 76 -14.98 -4.17 -8.35
C SER A 76 -15.98 -3.32 -7.54
N LYS A 77 -16.53 -2.28 -8.15
CA LYS A 77 -17.44 -1.32 -7.49
C LYS A 77 -18.67 -2.06 -6.92
N LYS A 78 -18.70 -2.31 -5.60
CA LYS A 78 -19.97 -2.52 -4.90
C LYS A 78 -20.71 -1.17 -4.86
N LYS A 79 -21.93 -1.14 -5.42
CA LYS A 79 -22.84 0.01 -5.46
C LYS A 79 -23.24 0.40 -4.01
N HIS A 80 -22.47 1.25 -3.32
CA HIS A 80 -22.99 1.98 -2.15
C HIS A 80 -22.13 3.19 -1.79
N HIS A 81 -22.80 4.35 -1.56
CA HIS A 81 -22.36 5.63 -1.02
C HIS A 81 -21.75 6.66 -2.00
N TRP A 82 -22.65 7.42 -2.64
CA TRP A 82 -22.33 8.55 -3.52
C TRP A 82 -21.65 9.73 -2.79
N LEU A 83 -21.95 9.96 -1.50
CA LEU A 83 -21.36 11.04 -0.69
C LEU A 83 -19.84 10.84 -0.42
N ARG A 84 -19.40 9.58 -0.25
CA ARG A 84 -17.97 9.25 -0.11
C ARG A 84 -17.20 9.43 -1.42
N ASN A 85 -17.90 9.38 -2.56
CA ASN A 85 -17.32 9.57 -3.88
C ASN A 85 -16.91 11.02 -4.19
N ILE A 86 -17.52 12.04 -3.54
CA ILE A 86 -17.17 13.45 -3.78
C ILE A 86 -15.83 13.79 -3.13
N GLY A 87 -15.62 13.41 -1.87
CA GLY A 87 -14.33 13.58 -1.19
C GLY A 87 -13.19 12.79 -1.86
N SER A 88 -13.49 11.57 -2.31
CA SER A 88 -12.55 10.73 -3.04
C SER A 88 -12.16 11.35 -4.40
N LYS A 89 -13.10 11.91 -5.15
CA LYS A 89 -12.81 12.57 -6.43
C LYS A 89 -11.97 13.85 -6.26
N PHE A 90 -12.21 14.63 -5.21
CA PHE A 90 -11.42 15.81 -4.93
C PHE A 90 -9.98 15.43 -4.56
N ASN A 91 -9.81 14.45 -3.69
CA ASN A 91 -8.49 13.92 -3.33
C ASN A 91 -7.77 13.31 -4.54
N ASP A 92 -8.49 12.59 -5.39
CA ASP A 92 -7.98 12.02 -6.64
C ASP A 92 -7.52 13.10 -7.62
N MET A 93 -8.27 14.20 -7.74
CA MET A 93 -7.92 15.35 -8.59
C MET A 93 -6.66 16.07 -8.06
N VAL A 94 -6.58 16.31 -6.75
CA VAL A 94 -5.42 16.95 -6.12
C VAL A 94 -4.17 16.06 -6.26
N THR A 95 -4.31 14.77 -6.04
CA THR A 95 -3.22 13.78 -6.18
C THR A 95 -2.76 13.67 -7.64
N THR A 96 -3.70 13.68 -8.59
CA THR A 96 -3.39 13.67 -10.03
C THR A 96 -2.61 14.92 -10.44
N TRP A 97 -2.98 16.09 -9.92
CA TRP A 97 -2.33 17.35 -10.26
C TRP A 97 -0.95 17.51 -9.59
N LEU A 98 -0.81 17.08 -8.32
CA LEU A 98 0.44 17.20 -7.55
C LEU A 98 1.49 16.15 -7.89
N LEU A 99 1.07 14.95 -8.32
CA LEU A 99 1.95 13.79 -8.49
C LEU A 99 2.01 13.28 -9.94
N ASP A 100 1.44 14.00 -10.91
CA ASP A 100 1.32 13.56 -12.31
C ASP A 100 0.73 12.14 -12.46
N LYS A 101 -0.16 11.78 -11.52
CA LYS A 101 -0.76 10.45 -11.47
C LYS A 101 -1.57 10.16 -12.76
N PRO A 102 -1.39 9.00 -13.40
CA PRO A 102 -2.20 8.60 -14.55
C PRO A 102 -3.71 8.67 -14.25
N LYS A 103 -4.49 9.25 -15.18
CA LYS A 103 -5.95 9.41 -15.02
C LYS A 103 -6.60 8.03 -14.82
N GLY A 104 -7.41 7.91 -13.77
CA GLY A 104 -8.15 6.68 -13.47
C GLY A 104 -7.36 5.62 -12.70
N LEU A 105 -6.09 5.85 -12.38
CA LEU A 105 -5.33 4.98 -11.49
C LEU A 105 -5.83 5.14 -10.06
N TYR A 106 -6.24 4.05 -9.44
CA TYR A 106 -6.60 3.98 -8.02
C TYR A 106 -5.39 3.52 -7.21
N LEU A 107 -4.88 4.38 -6.33
CA LEU A 107 -3.76 4.08 -5.44
C LEU A 107 -4.27 3.29 -4.24
N SER A 108 -4.18 1.96 -4.30
CA SER A 108 -4.58 1.07 -3.20
C SER A 108 -3.39 0.74 -2.29
N SER A 109 -3.67 0.34 -1.05
CA SER A 109 -2.65 -0.22 -0.15
C SER A 109 -2.12 -1.57 -0.66
N PHE A 110 -3.00 -2.40 -1.25
CA PHE A 110 -2.63 -3.68 -1.83
C PHE A 110 -2.03 -3.49 -3.22
N LYS A 111 -0.72 -3.65 -3.34
CA LYS A 111 0.05 -3.41 -4.57
C LYS A 111 1.28 -4.30 -4.65
N LEU A 112 1.74 -4.54 -5.86
CA LEU A 112 3.00 -5.22 -6.18
C LEU A 112 3.98 -4.21 -6.78
N ILE A 113 5.26 -4.35 -6.45
CA ILE A 113 6.37 -3.51 -6.91
C ILE A 113 7.52 -4.44 -7.30
N ASN A 114 8.15 -4.22 -8.45
CA ASN A 114 9.34 -4.97 -8.85
C ASN A 114 10.58 -4.54 -8.04
N LYS A 115 11.62 -5.36 -8.03
CA LYS A 115 12.83 -5.12 -7.24
C LYS A 115 13.61 -3.88 -7.67
N GLU A 116 13.57 -3.54 -8.95
CA GLU A 116 14.27 -2.39 -9.51
C GLU A 116 13.70 -1.09 -8.94
N VAL A 117 12.37 -0.96 -8.91
CA VAL A 117 11.69 0.19 -8.31
C VAL A 117 11.87 0.20 -6.79
N VAL A 118 11.81 -0.96 -6.12
CA VAL A 118 12.13 -1.05 -4.68
C VAL A 118 13.53 -0.52 -4.41
N ALA A 119 14.54 -0.93 -5.20
CA ALA A 119 15.91 -0.47 -5.04
C ALA A 119 16.08 1.06 -5.19
N GLU A 120 15.22 1.72 -5.97
CA GLU A 120 15.20 3.17 -6.09
C GLU A 120 14.51 3.85 -4.91
N ILE A 121 13.32 3.40 -4.52
CA ILE A 121 12.55 4.08 -3.46
C ILE A 121 13.17 3.94 -2.07
N ILE A 122 13.90 2.86 -1.77
CA ILE A 122 14.61 2.72 -0.49
C ILE A 122 15.80 3.69 -0.33
N LYS A 123 16.24 4.35 -1.40
CA LYS A 123 17.24 5.42 -1.34
C LYS A 123 16.69 6.70 -0.70
N TYR A 124 15.38 6.82 -0.57
CA TYR A 124 14.76 7.97 0.08
C TYR A 124 15.17 8.08 1.55
N LYS A 125 15.67 9.25 1.94
CA LYS A 125 16.15 9.54 3.31
C LYS A 125 15.38 10.65 4.02
N GLY A 126 14.30 11.14 3.39
CA GLY A 126 13.47 12.18 3.97
C GLY A 126 12.63 11.67 5.16
N PRO A 127 12.10 12.57 6.01
CA PRO A 127 11.40 12.22 7.23
C PRO A 127 9.95 11.75 7.00
N PHE A 128 9.36 12.07 5.87
CA PHE A 128 7.94 11.83 5.55
C PHE A 128 7.81 11.14 4.19
N PRO A 129 8.12 9.84 4.11
CA PRO A 129 7.93 9.09 2.87
C PRO A 129 6.44 9.01 2.54
N TYR A 130 6.09 9.25 1.30
CA TYR A 130 4.78 8.92 0.73
C TYR A 130 5.02 7.90 -0.36
N ILE A 131 4.78 6.63 -0.05
CA ILE A 131 5.17 5.49 -0.92
C ILE A 131 4.64 5.66 -2.34
N ASP A 132 3.35 5.98 -2.50
CA ASP A 132 2.76 6.12 -3.84
C ASP A 132 3.39 7.29 -4.62
N GLY A 133 3.71 8.39 -3.93
CA GLY A 133 4.43 9.51 -4.54
C GLY A 133 5.87 9.14 -4.94
N LEU A 134 6.55 8.29 -4.18
CA LEU A 134 7.87 7.78 -4.53
C LEU A 134 7.78 6.87 -5.76
N LEU A 135 6.79 5.98 -5.83
CA LEU A 135 6.54 5.11 -6.98
C LEU A 135 6.30 5.91 -8.26
N LEU A 136 5.39 6.89 -8.22
CA LEU A 136 5.06 7.76 -9.35
C LEU A 136 6.24 8.63 -9.84
N ARG A 137 7.25 8.85 -9.01
CA ARG A 137 8.48 9.57 -9.39
C ARG A 137 9.53 8.69 -10.03
N VAL A 138 9.47 7.39 -9.80
CA VAL A 138 10.49 6.44 -10.28
C VAL A 138 10.07 5.82 -11.61
N THR A 139 8.77 5.55 -11.80
CA THR A 139 8.28 4.88 -13.01
C THR A 139 6.89 5.34 -13.42
N ASP A 140 6.66 5.35 -14.73
CA ASP A 140 5.34 5.52 -15.35
C ASP A 140 4.73 4.18 -15.79
N ASN A 141 5.52 3.08 -15.72
CA ASN A 141 5.09 1.74 -16.11
C ASN A 141 4.25 1.07 -15.02
N ILE A 142 3.08 1.64 -14.79
CA ILE A 142 2.16 1.29 -13.70
C ILE A 142 0.85 0.77 -14.27
N GLN A 143 0.43 -0.39 -13.82
CA GLN A 143 -0.83 -1.02 -14.21
C GLN A 143 -1.75 -1.25 -13.02
N SER A 144 -2.98 -1.69 -13.30
CA SER A 144 -3.92 -2.11 -12.26
C SER A 144 -4.66 -3.37 -12.65
N VAL A 145 -4.95 -4.23 -11.66
CA VAL A 145 -5.72 -5.46 -11.85
C VAL A 145 -6.89 -5.51 -10.88
N THR A 146 -8.03 -6.05 -11.33
CA THR A 146 -9.21 -6.21 -10.47
C THR A 146 -9.03 -7.42 -9.59
N VAL A 147 -9.16 -7.21 -8.28
CA VAL A 147 -9.07 -8.25 -7.25
C VAL A 147 -10.38 -8.37 -6.48
N GLU A 148 -10.56 -9.51 -5.81
CA GLU A 148 -11.63 -9.70 -4.86
C GLU A 148 -11.33 -8.95 -3.56
N HIS A 149 -12.38 -8.44 -2.93
CA HIS A 149 -12.28 -7.71 -1.67
C HIS A 149 -13.30 -8.28 -0.68
N SER A 150 -12.79 -8.88 0.38
CA SER A 150 -13.62 -9.46 1.45
C SER A 150 -14.12 -8.40 2.41
N LYS A 151 -15.19 -8.74 3.15
CA LYS A 151 -15.60 -7.91 4.29
C LYS A 151 -14.56 -8.06 5.41
N ARG A 152 -14.27 -6.98 6.11
CA ARG A 152 -13.41 -7.00 7.30
C ARG A 152 -13.97 -7.98 8.33
N GLU A 153 -13.16 -8.95 8.76
CA GLU A 153 -13.60 -9.99 9.71
C GLU A 153 -13.56 -9.51 11.16
N ALA A 154 -12.68 -8.55 11.51
CA ALA A 154 -12.54 -8.03 12.86
C ALA A 154 -12.04 -6.57 12.87
N GLY A 155 -12.48 -5.83 13.92
CA GLY A 155 -12.02 -4.48 14.22
C GLY A 155 -12.85 -3.36 13.58
N GLU A 156 -12.91 -2.22 14.27
CA GLU A 156 -13.47 -0.98 13.73
C GLU A 156 -12.38 -0.17 13.03
N SER A 157 -12.77 0.59 11.99
CA SER A 157 -11.85 1.48 11.29
C SER A 157 -11.28 2.52 12.26
N ASN A 158 -9.96 2.62 12.36
CA ASN A 158 -9.29 3.65 13.14
C ASN A 158 -9.46 5.08 12.56
N TYR A 159 -10.05 5.21 11.37
CA TYR A 159 -10.36 6.48 10.73
C TYR A 159 -11.77 6.95 11.13
N THR A 160 -11.88 7.64 12.27
CA THR A 160 -13.08 8.41 12.61
C THR A 160 -12.97 9.82 12.05
N LEU A 161 -14.11 10.41 11.64
CA LEU A 161 -14.21 11.81 11.18
C LEU A 161 -13.51 12.80 12.13
N GLY A 162 -13.53 12.54 13.44
CA GLY A 162 -12.81 13.36 14.44
C GLY A 162 -11.28 13.32 14.32
N LYS A 163 -10.68 12.19 13.91
CA LYS A 163 -9.23 12.08 13.68
C LYS A 163 -8.77 12.75 12.37
N LEU A 164 -9.64 12.80 11.36
CA LEU A 164 -9.37 13.53 10.11
C LEU A 164 -9.31 15.04 10.31
N ILE A 165 -10.06 15.59 11.28
CA ILE A 165 -10.10 17.02 11.61
C ILE A 165 -8.97 17.39 12.61
N SER A 166 -8.42 16.43 13.33
CA SER A 166 -7.42 16.61 14.40
C SER A 166 -5.95 16.57 13.91
N LEU A 167 -5.69 16.70 12.61
CA LEU A 167 -4.35 16.97 12.09
C LEU A 167 -3.96 18.43 12.38
N LYS A 168 -3.79 18.75 13.69
CA LYS A 168 -3.03 19.95 14.09
C LYS A 168 -1.55 19.69 13.77
N PRO A 169 -0.88 20.61 13.07
CA PRO A 169 0.57 20.57 12.99
C PRO A 169 1.09 20.78 14.42
N SER A 170 1.80 19.80 14.94
CA SER A 170 2.60 19.97 16.16
C SER A 170 3.73 20.93 15.83
N GLY A 171 3.65 22.14 16.40
CA GLY A 171 4.75 23.09 16.41
C GLY A 171 5.95 22.55 17.20
#